data_8c50b172dc4a082c91adb1080d7303a9
#
_entry.id   8c50b172dc4a082c91adb1080d7303a9
#
_cell.length_a   1.000
_cell.length_b   1.000
_cell.length_c   1.000
_cell.angle_alpha   90.00
_cell.angle_beta   90.00
_cell.angle_gamma   90.00
#
_symmetry.space_group_name_H-M   'P 1'
#
loop_
_entity.id
_entity.type
_entity.pdbx_description
1 polymer ?
#
loop_
_entity_poly.entity_id
_entity_poly.type
_entity_poly.pdbx_seq_one_letter_code
_entity_poly.pdbx_strand_id
1 'polypeptide(L)'
;MATARESFEWYPKAGGRLIASVADYMAERNQDLGNYAYAGAMHQHAESGLLDHLTIDYLTSSGACVLGTPEECLDACKRYEEAGVDLLLCLVNPYKVPHDVVMQTIELMGTRVIPKFR
;
A
#
# COMPACT_ATOMS: atom_id res chain seq x y z
N MET A 1 -17.73 3.39 1.87
CA MET A 1 -16.63 4.23 1.35
C MET A 1 -15.78 4.86 2.45
N ALA A 2 -16.33 5.41 3.52
CA ALA A 2 -15.50 5.92 4.64
C ALA A 2 -14.57 4.85 5.22
N THR A 3 -15.06 3.64 5.40
CA THR A 3 -14.30 2.50 5.96
C THR A 3 -13.13 2.06 5.08
N ALA A 4 -13.26 2.12 3.75
CA ALA A 4 -12.17 1.76 2.84
C ALA A 4 -11.04 2.82 2.89
N ARG A 5 -11.41 4.10 2.85
CA ARG A 5 -10.44 5.21 2.99
C ARG A 5 -9.61 5.07 4.25
N GLU A 6 -10.25 4.92 5.41
CA GLU A 6 -9.57 4.76 6.70
C GLU A 6 -8.65 3.55 6.71
N SER A 7 -9.07 2.43 6.13
CA SER A 7 -8.29 1.18 6.07
C SER A 7 -7.01 1.34 5.27
N PHE A 8 -7.09 1.96 4.10
CA PHE A 8 -5.94 2.12 3.21
C PHE A 8 -4.98 3.21 3.69
N GLU A 9 -5.46 4.26 4.35
CA GLU A 9 -4.60 5.28 4.95
C GLU A 9 -3.94 4.78 6.25
N TRP A 10 -4.62 3.91 7.00
CA TRP A 10 -4.11 3.37 8.26
C TRP A 10 -2.88 2.47 8.05
N TYR A 11 -2.90 1.60 7.03
CA TYR A 11 -1.89 0.55 6.84
C TYR A 11 -0.46 1.13 6.67
N PRO A 12 -0.19 2.05 5.75
CA PRO A 12 1.15 2.62 5.60
C PRO A 12 1.58 3.46 6.81
N LYS A 13 0.63 4.15 7.47
CA LYS A 13 0.91 4.90 8.70
C LYS A 13 1.31 3.98 9.85
N ALA A 14 0.62 2.85 10.01
CA ALA A 14 0.95 1.86 11.03
C ALA A 14 2.32 1.19 10.74
N GLY A 15 2.60 0.85 9.49
CA GLY A 15 3.88 0.31 9.05
C GLY A 15 5.03 1.27 9.33
N GLY A 16 4.86 2.55 8.99
CA GLY A 16 5.86 3.57 9.26
C GLY A 16 6.16 3.76 10.75
N ARG A 17 5.13 3.76 11.59
CA ARG A 17 5.30 3.84 13.05
C ARG A 17 6.02 2.62 13.64
N LEU A 18 5.70 1.43 13.14
CA LEU A 18 6.39 0.21 13.54
C LEU A 18 7.89 0.28 13.19
N ILE A 19 8.22 0.70 11.98
CA ILE A 19 9.62 0.84 11.55
C ILE A 19 10.36 1.90 12.36
N ALA A 20 9.71 3.03 12.68
CA ALA A 20 10.30 4.04 13.56
C ALA A 20 10.65 3.45 14.94
N SER A 21 9.75 2.68 15.55
CA SER A 21 10.03 2.05 16.85
C SER A 21 11.14 0.99 16.78
N VAL A 22 11.28 0.29 15.65
CA VAL A 22 12.39 -0.64 15.41
C VAL A 22 13.70 0.11 15.24
N ALA A 23 13.68 1.27 14.58
CA ALA A 23 14.86 2.13 14.42
C ALA A 23 15.40 2.60 15.78
N ASP A 24 14.52 3.08 16.66
CA ASP A 24 14.87 3.49 18.02
C ASP A 24 15.50 2.32 18.80
N TYR A 25 14.89 1.14 18.75
CA TYR A 25 15.39 -0.07 19.39
C TYR A 25 16.79 -0.45 18.88
N MET A 26 17.04 -0.33 17.55
CA MET A 26 18.32 -0.66 16.95
C MET A 26 19.39 0.39 17.30
N ALA A 27 19.02 1.67 17.31
CA ALA A 27 19.92 2.76 17.68
C ALA A 27 20.46 2.60 19.11
N GLU A 28 19.62 2.20 20.07
CA GLU A 28 20.03 1.87 21.45
C GLU A 28 21.12 0.78 21.52
N ARG A 29 21.25 -0.04 20.49
CA ARG A 29 22.22 -1.16 20.38
C ARG A 29 23.37 -0.88 19.44
N ASN A 30 23.55 0.38 19.01
CA ASN A 30 24.55 0.77 17.99
C ASN A 30 24.39 -0.05 16.68
N GLN A 31 23.17 -0.40 16.32
CA GLN A 31 22.82 -1.05 15.05
C GLN A 31 22.19 -0.02 14.14
N ASP A 32 22.50 -0.09 12.85
CA ASP A 32 22.00 0.85 11.85
C ASP A 32 20.97 0.16 10.92
N LEU A 33 19.81 0.78 10.78
CA LEU A 33 18.79 0.41 9.78
C LEU A 33 19.25 0.68 8.33
N GLY A 34 20.31 1.49 8.14
CA GLY A 34 20.82 1.83 6.81
C GLY A 34 21.23 0.63 5.96
N ASN A 35 21.53 -0.51 6.59
CA ASN A 35 21.81 -1.76 5.89
C ASN A 35 20.54 -2.45 5.33
N TYR A 36 19.34 -1.95 5.69
CA TYR A 36 18.06 -2.46 5.21
C TYR A 36 17.37 -1.37 4.39
N ALA A 37 17.65 -1.30 3.09
CA ALA A 37 17.23 -0.22 2.21
C ALA A 37 15.74 0.15 2.34
N TYR A 38 14.85 -0.84 2.41
CA TYR A 38 13.41 -0.61 2.59
C TYR A 38 13.10 0.01 3.96
N ALA A 39 13.67 -0.53 5.03
CA ALA A 39 13.43 -0.04 6.39
C ALA A 39 14.00 1.36 6.60
N GLY A 40 15.19 1.63 6.03
CA GLY A 40 15.81 2.96 6.04
C GLY A 40 14.96 4.01 5.32
N ALA A 41 14.43 3.69 4.15
CA ALA A 41 13.52 4.57 3.40
C ALA A 41 12.23 4.85 4.17
N MET A 42 11.61 3.84 4.77
CA MET A 42 10.40 3.99 5.57
C MET A 42 10.65 4.81 6.84
N HIS A 43 11.82 4.67 7.47
CA HIS A 43 12.21 5.48 8.63
C HIS A 43 12.36 6.95 8.24
N GLN A 44 13.07 7.26 7.15
CA GLN A 44 13.18 8.63 6.63
C GLN A 44 11.81 9.24 6.32
N HIS A 45 10.88 8.46 5.75
CA HIS A 45 9.51 8.92 5.50
C HIS A 45 8.75 9.19 6.80
N ALA A 46 8.95 8.39 7.84
CA ALA A 46 8.34 8.63 9.15
C ALA A 46 8.86 9.93 9.79
N GLU A 47 10.17 10.16 9.75
CA GLU A 47 10.80 11.37 10.28
C GLU A 47 10.45 12.64 9.50
N SER A 48 10.28 12.53 8.18
CA SER A 48 9.92 13.68 7.33
C SER A 48 8.48 14.18 7.49
N GLY A 49 7.64 13.51 8.30
CA GLY A 49 6.23 13.81 8.45
C GLY A 49 5.37 13.36 7.26
N LEU A 50 5.94 12.65 6.26
CA LEU A 50 5.22 12.17 5.08
C LEU A 50 4.04 11.26 5.45
N LEU A 51 4.15 10.51 6.56
CA LEU A 51 3.08 9.61 7.03
C LEU A 51 1.78 10.36 7.33
N ASP A 52 1.85 11.64 7.73
CA ASP A 52 0.67 12.44 8.00
C ASP A 52 -0.02 12.91 6.71
N HIS A 53 0.70 12.92 5.59
CA HIS A 53 0.21 13.28 4.26
C HIS A 53 -0.21 12.08 3.41
N LEU A 54 -0.15 10.85 3.93
CA LEU A 54 -0.61 9.64 3.24
C LEU A 54 -2.14 9.58 3.20
N THR A 55 -2.72 10.42 2.35
CA THR A 55 -4.16 10.41 2.06
C THR A 55 -4.48 9.40 0.95
N ILE A 56 -5.74 8.99 0.86
CA ILE A 56 -6.18 8.08 -0.22
C ILE A 56 -5.90 8.69 -1.61
N ASP A 57 -6.08 9.99 -1.75
CA ASP A 57 -5.85 10.69 -3.01
C ASP A 57 -4.36 10.67 -3.41
N TYR A 58 -3.46 10.83 -2.44
CA TYR A 58 -2.02 10.67 -2.67
C TYR A 58 -1.66 9.23 -3.01
N LEU A 59 -2.18 8.25 -2.26
CA LEU A 59 -1.89 6.83 -2.47
C LEU A 59 -2.37 6.33 -3.84
N THR A 60 -3.51 6.82 -4.33
CA THR A 60 -4.03 6.47 -5.66
C THR A 60 -3.28 7.20 -6.78
N SER A 61 -3.01 8.49 -6.63
CA SER A 61 -2.28 9.26 -7.65
C SER A 61 -0.83 8.81 -7.82
N SER A 62 -0.17 8.42 -6.73
CA SER A 62 1.20 7.87 -6.75
C SER A 62 1.27 6.43 -7.27
N GLY A 63 0.13 5.74 -7.38
CA GLY A 63 0.06 4.33 -7.75
C GLY A 63 0.30 3.36 -6.59
N ALA A 64 0.47 3.84 -5.36
CA ALA A 64 0.67 2.98 -4.20
C ALA A 64 -0.60 2.18 -3.83
N CYS A 65 -1.78 2.64 -4.25
CA CYS A 65 -3.05 1.93 -4.11
C CYS A 65 -3.78 1.83 -5.44
N VAL A 66 -4.34 0.66 -5.71
CA VAL A 66 -5.23 0.39 -6.84
C VAL A 66 -6.66 0.41 -6.31
N LEU A 67 -7.34 1.54 -6.45
CA LEU A 67 -8.69 1.77 -5.93
C LEU A 67 -9.56 2.45 -7.00
N GLY A 68 -10.84 2.09 -7.04
CA GLY A 68 -11.81 2.68 -7.95
C GLY A 68 -12.72 1.64 -8.59
N THR A 69 -13.27 1.98 -9.75
CA THR A 69 -14.03 1.07 -10.60
C THR A 69 -13.12 -0.03 -11.19
N PRO A 70 -13.67 -1.14 -11.69
CA PRO A 70 -12.87 -2.16 -12.38
C PRO A 70 -12.02 -1.60 -13.53
N GLU A 71 -12.52 -0.60 -14.24
CA GLU A 71 -11.82 0.06 -15.35
C GLU A 71 -10.61 0.88 -14.85
N GLU A 72 -10.79 1.65 -13.78
CA GLU A 72 -9.70 2.41 -13.14
C GLU A 72 -8.64 1.47 -12.54
N CYS A 73 -9.08 0.37 -11.94
CA CYS A 73 -8.18 -0.67 -11.43
C CYS A 73 -7.41 -1.36 -12.56
N LEU A 74 -8.06 -1.63 -13.69
CA LEU A 74 -7.40 -2.19 -14.87
C LEU A 74 -6.30 -1.25 -15.40
N ASP A 75 -6.59 0.05 -15.52
CA ASP A 75 -5.63 1.03 -16.01
C ASP A 75 -4.46 1.22 -15.01
N ALA A 76 -4.74 1.16 -13.70
CA ALA A 76 -3.69 1.17 -12.71
C ALA A 76 -2.77 -0.07 -12.80
N CYS A 77 -3.35 -1.27 -12.97
CA CYS A 77 -2.57 -2.51 -13.14
C CYS A 77 -1.74 -2.51 -14.43
N LYS A 78 -2.25 -1.94 -15.54
CA LYS A 78 -1.47 -1.80 -16.77
C LYS A 78 -0.21 -0.95 -16.60
N ARG A 79 -0.27 0.10 -15.79
CA ARG A 79 0.93 0.91 -15.48
C ARG A 79 2.03 0.10 -14.81
N TYR A 80 1.68 -0.87 -13.96
CA TYR A 80 2.65 -1.81 -13.40
C TYR A 80 3.23 -2.76 -14.44
N GLU A 81 2.40 -3.28 -15.35
CA GLU A 81 2.86 -4.11 -16.47
C GLU A 81 3.82 -3.33 -17.40
N GLU A 82 3.48 -2.09 -17.76
CA GLU A 82 4.33 -1.19 -18.55
C GLU A 82 5.66 -0.87 -17.86
N ALA A 83 5.68 -0.83 -16.53
CA ALA A 83 6.89 -0.67 -15.73
C ALA A 83 7.73 -1.96 -15.63
N GLY A 84 7.30 -3.08 -16.22
CA GLY A 84 8.02 -4.35 -16.26
C GLY A 84 7.78 -5.23 -15.02
N VAL A 85 6.65 -5.06 -14.34
CA VAL A 85 6.27 -5.91 -13.20
C VAL A 85 5.64 -7.20 -13.70
N ASP A 86 6.27 -8.35 -13.44
CA ASP A 86 5.78 -9.69 -13.85
C ASP A 86 4.71 -10.23 -12.90
N LEU A 87 4.73 -9.83 -11.63
CA LEU A 87 3.81 -10.29 -10.59
C LEU A 87 3.39 -9.16 -9.68
N LEU A 88 2.09 -8.86 -9.65
CA LEU A 88 1.50 -7.89 -8.74
C LEU A 88 0.66 -8.59 -7.66
N LEU A 89 1.09 -8.46 -6.40
CA LEU A 89 0.35 -8.95 -5.25
C LEU A 89 -0.53 -7.84 -4.67
N CYS A 90 -1.85 -8.08 -4.63
CA CYS A 90 -2.82 -7.10 -4.14
C CYS A 90 -3.24 -7.43 -2.69
N LEU A 91 -2.99 -6.50 -1.77
CA LEU A 91 -3.51 -6.56 -0.41
C LEU A 91 -4.93 -5.96 -0.39
N VAL A 92 -5.95 -6.82 -0.36
CA VAL A 92 -7.37 -6.38 -0.46
C VAL A 92 -8.01 -6.02 0.88
N ASN A 93 -7.42 -6.41 2.00
CA ASN A 93 -7.88 -6.07 3.35
C ASN A 93 -6.74 -5.55 4.22
N PRO A 94 -6.29 -4.31 4.02
CA PRO A 94 -5.19 -3.75 4.81
C PRO A 94 -5.58 -3.54 6.29
N TYR A 95 -6.86 -3.22 6.59
CA TYR A 95 -7.34 -3.02 7.96
C TYR A 95 -8.87 -2.88 8.00
N LYS A 96 -9.55 -3.82 8.68
CA LYS A 96 -10.99 -3.74 8.99
C LYS A 96 -11.93 -3.43 7.81
N VAL A 97 -11.58 -3.80 6.59
CA VAL A 97 -12.51 -3.71 5.45
C VAL A 97 -13.63 -4.72 5.69
N PRO A 98 -14.91 -4.33 5.54
CA PRO A 98 -16.02 -5.25 5.68
C PRO A 98 -15.88 -6.48 4.77
N HIS A 99 -16.26 -7.66 5.28
CA HIS A 99 -16.05 -8.92 4.57
C HIS A 99 -16.74 -8.98 3.21
N ASP A 100 -17.96 -8.46 3.13
CA ASP A 100 -18.73 -8.38 1.88
C ASP A 100 -18.03 -7.50 0.83
N VAL A 101 -17.42 -6.40 1.23
CA VAL A 101 -16.62 -5.52 0.35
C VAL A 101 -15.36 -6.23 -0.13
N VAL A 102 -14.67 -6.98 0.76
CA VAL A 102 -13.50 -7.79 0.38
C VAL A 102 -13.88 -8.85 -0.65
N MET A 103 -14.98 -9.58 -0.43
CA MET A 103 -15.46 -10.62 -1.35
C MET A 103 -15.86 -10.02 -2.70
N GLN A 104 -16.56 -8.89 -2.71
CA GLN A 104 -16.90 -8.17 -3.93
C GLN A 104 -15.64 -7.72 -4.70
N THR A 105 -14.63 -7.22 -3.98
CA THR A 105 -13.37 -6.81 -4.59
C THR A 105 -12.66 -7.99 -5.25
N ILE A 106 -12.58 -9.13 -4.58
CA ILE A 106 -11.97 -10.35 -5.13
C ILE A 106 -12.72 -10.81 -6.39
N GLU A 107 -14.05 -10.81 -6.35
CA GLU A 107 -14.87 -11.19 -7.50
C GLU A 107 -14.67 -10.26 -8.70
N LEU A 108 -14.71 -8.93 -8.48
CA LEU A 108 -14.49 -7.94 -9.54
C LEU A 108 -13.08 -8.02 -10.12
N MET A 109 -12.06 -8.16 -9.29
CA MET A 109 -10.68 -8.36 -9.75
C MET A 109 -10.56 -9.64 -10.57
N GLY A 110 -11.10 -10.75 -10.07
CA GLY A 110 -11.04 -12.06 -10.75
C GLY A 110 -11.80 -12.13 -12.07
N THR A 111 -12.90 -11.37 -12.22
CA THR A 111 -13.76 -11.44 -13.41
C THR A 111 -13.56 -10.31 -14.41
N ARG A 112 -13.11 -9.13 -13.97
CA ARG A 112 -13.04 -7.93 -14.81
C ARG A 112 -11.61 -7.45 -15.08
N VAL A 113 -10.68 -7.64 -14.14
CA VAL A 113 -9.31 -7.11 -14.23
C VAL A 113 -8.31 -8.20 -14.63
N ILE A 114 -8.15 -9.24 -13.80
CA ILE A 114 -7.15 -10.29 -14.02
C ILE A 114 -7.22 -10.95 -15.40
N PRO A 115 -8.40 -11.25 -16.00
CA PRO A 115 -8.45 -11.86 -17.31
C PRO A 115 -7.89 -11.02 -18.46
N LYS A 116 -7.61 -9.73 -18.22
CA LYS A 116 -7.03 -8.83 -19.23
C LYS A 116 -5.50 -8.92 -19.34
N PHE A 117 -4.86 -9.64 -18.39
CA PHE A 117 -3.42 -9.86 -18.33
C PHE A 117 -2.99 -11.31 -18.64
N ARG A 118 -3.90 -12.10 -19.22
CA ARG A 118 -3.65 -13.52 -19.61
C ARG A 118 -3.67 -13.68 -21.11
#